data_894fe332809cd0936fe5064c93e5857a
#
_entry.id   894fe332809cd0936fe5064c93e5857a
#
_cell.length_a   1.000
_cell.length_b   1.000
_cell.length_c   1.000
_cell.angle_alpha   90.00
_cell.angle_beta   90.00
_cell.angle_gamma   90.00
#
_symmetry.space_group_name_H-M   'P 1'
#
loop_
_entity.id
_entity.type
_entity.pdbx_description
1 polymer ?
#
loop_
_entity_poly.entity_id
_entity_poly.type
_entity_poly.pdbx_seq_one_letter_code
_entity_poly.pdbx_strand_id
1 'polypeptide(L)'
;MTTHKLAIYDMDRTVTFSGTYTGFLIHVAGHMAPWRLVLFPCVILLMLAYVVKLISRQRLKEYNQALMIGFNVERAKLMPHVESYADRVMARNLRAGAVAQIAQDRANGYTLVLATASYRLYVEPIARRLGFDAVIATDHLSQDLRYVRARIAGENCYDTGKLRMIKAWMASQAIDRAQAHIRAYSDHVSDAPMLEFADIPFASNPHQPLARLAAERGWTRVDWN
;
A
#
# COMPACT_ATOMS: atom_id res chain seq x y z
N MET A 1 -27.75 10.93 10.64
CA MET A 1 -27.20 9.87 11.52
C MET A 1 -26.04 9.25 10.80
N THR A 2 -24.83 9.26 11.37
CA THR A 2 -23.65 8.61 10.80
C THR A 2 -23.82 7.10 10.93
N THR A 3 -23.92 6.40 9.82
CA THR A 3 -24.15 4.95 9.80
C THR A 3 -22.87 4.16 9.59
N HIS A 4 -21.84 4.77 8.98
CA HIS A 4 -20.59 4.08 8.64
C HIS A 4 -19.38 4.80 9.26
N LYS A 5 -18.56 4.07 9.99
CA LYS A 5 -17.27 4.56 10.48
C LYS A 5 -16.15 3.86 9.71
N LEU A 6 -15.30 4.61 9.04
CA LEU A 6 -14.19 4.08 8.25
C LEU A 6 -12.86 4.60 8.78
N ALA A 7 -11.88 3.72 8.97
CA ALA A 7 -10.50 4.07 9.26
C ALA A 7 -9.62 3.59 8.10
N ILE A 8 -9.13 4.53 7.29
CA ILE A 8 -8.38 4.28 6.07
C ILE A 8 -6.90 4.51 6.34
N TYR A 9 -6.09 3.47 6.16
CA TYR A 9 -4.65 3.48 6.41
C TYR A 9 -3.87 3.33 5.11
N ASP A 10 -2.89 4.19 4.88
CA ASP A 10 -1.78 3.85 3.99
C ASP A 10 -0.88 2.81 4.67
N MET A 11 -0.11 2.04 3.90
CA MET A 11 0.71 0.96 4.43
C MET A 11 2.18 1.35 4.57
N ASP A 12 2.82 1.70 3.46
CA ASP A 12 4.27 1.86 3.39
C ASP A 12 4.74 3.10 4.16
N ARG A 13 5.57 2.93 5.19
CA ARG A 13 6.05 3.96 6.13
C ARG A 13 4.97 4.56 7.04
N THR A 14 3.71 4.24 6.80
CA THR A 14 2.58 4.58 7.70
C THR A 14 2.39 3.46 8.74
N VAL A 15 1.88 2.31 8.33
CA VAL A 15 1.74 1.13 9.20
C VAL A 15 3.07 0.41 9.37
N THR A 16 3.91 0.42 8.34
CA THR A 16 5.24 -0.18 8.35
C THR A 16 6.34 0.88 8.55
N PHE A 17 7.51 0.47 9.10
CA PHE A 17 8.67 1.35 9.21
C PHE A 17 9.27 1.73 7.85
N SER A 18 9.32 0.78 6.93
CA SER A 18 9.93 0.94 5.61
C SER A 18 9.00 0.48 4.50
N GLY A 19 9.28 0.95 3.28
CA GLY A 19 8.55 0.51 2.10
C GLY A 19 8.67 -1.01 1.89
N THR A 20 7.56 -1.65 1.56
CA THR A 20 7.48 -3.12 1.47
C THR A 20 7.81 -3.65 0.08
N TYR A 21 7.66 -2.86 -0.98
CA TYR A 21 7.77 -3.36 -2.36
C TYR A 21 9.18 -3.89 -2.71
N THR A 22 10.24 -3.12 -2.44
CA THR A 22 11.61 -3.57 -2.72
C THR A 22 11.99 -4.78 -1.87
N GLY A 23 11.58 -4.79 -0.60
CA GLY A 23 11.77 -5.94 0.29
C GLY A 23 11.09 -7.20 -0.22
N PHE A 24 9.88 -7.07 -0.78
CA PHE A 24 9.15 -8.16 -1.43
C PHE A 24 9.91 -8.72 -2.64
N LEU A 25 10.37 -7.85 -3.54
CA LEU A 25 11.12 -8.27 -4.72
C LEU A 25 12.38 -9.06 -4.34
N ILE A 26 13.17 -8.53 -3.39
CA ILE A 26 14.40 -9.18 -2.92
C ILE A 26 14.08 -10.52 -2.24
N HIS A 27 13.05 -10.57 -1.41
CA HIS A 27 12.63 -11.78 -0.72
C HIS A 27 12.27 -12.89 -1.71
N VAL A 28 11.41 -12.59 -2.68
CA VAL A 28 10.97 -13.56 -3.69
C VAL A 28 12.14 -13.98 -4.59
N ALA A 29 12.94 -13.03 -5.09
CA ALA A 29 14.10 -13.33 -5.91
C ALA A 29 15.08 -14.26 -5.17
N GLY A 30 15.37 -13.96 -3.90
CA GLY A 30 16.31 -14.76 -3.10
C GLY A 30 15.86 -16.20 -2.87
N HIS A 31 14.56 -16.48 -2.86
CA HIS A 31 14.02 -17.82 -2.61
C HIS A 31 13.68 -18.59 -3.89
N MET A 32 13.15 -17.91 -4.92
CA MET A 32 12.72 -18.55 -6.16
C MET A 32 13.81 -18.63 -7.22
N ALA A 33 14.63 -17.57 -7.33
CA ALA A 33 15.64 -17.45 -8.39
C ALA A 33 16.80 -16.56 -7.92
N PRO A 34 17.70 -17.05 -7.02
CA PRO A 34 18.75 -16.24 -6.41
C PRO A 34 19.67 -15.53 -7.40
N TRP A 35 19.88 -16.13 -8.58
CA TRP A 35 20.65 -15.53 -9.67
C TRP A 35 20.10 -14.18 -10.13
N ARG A 36 18.77 -13.92 -9.95
CA ARG A 36 18.14 -12.64 -10.32
C ARG A 36 18.63 -11.47 -9.45
N LEU A 37 19.19 -11.74 -8.28
CA LEU A 37 19.82 -10.71 -7.44
C LEU A 37 21.00 -10.02 -8.14
N VAL A 38 21.66 -10.70 -9.09
CA VAL A 38 22.72 -10.11 -9.95
C VAL A 38 22.15 -8.99 -10.84
N LEU A 39 20.84 -8.98 -11.11
CA LEU A 39 20.16 -7.93 -11.88
C LEU A 39 19.82 -6.67 -11.04
N PHE A 40 20.18 -6.63 -9.76
CA PHE A 40 19.89 -5.50 -8.89
C PHE A 40 20.49 -4.16 -9.40
N PRO A 41 21.67 -4.08 -10.02
CA PRO A 41 22.14 -2.88 -10.67
C PRO A 41 21.20 -2.33 -11.75
N CYS A 42 20.51 -3.21 -12.49
CA CYS A 42 19.50 -2.79 -13.48
C CYS A 42 18.27 -2.14 -12.79
N VAL A 43 17.89 -2.62 -11.61
CA VAL A 43 16.84 -1.97 -10.79
C VAL A 43 17.25 -0.55 -10.42
N ILE A 44 18.52 -0.32 -10.05
CA ILE A 44 19.05 1.02 -9.74
C ILE A 44 18.98 1.92 -10.98
N LEU A 45 19.39 1.41 -12.16
CA LEU A 45 19.30 2.15 -13.40
C LEU A 45 17.87 2.54 -13.77
N LEU A 46 16.91 1.64 -13.55
CA LEU A 46 15.48 1.95 -13.74
C LEU A 46 14.99 3.02 -12.75
N MET A 47 15.46 2.98 -11.51
CA MET A 47 15.15 4.03 -10.53
C MET A 47 15.72 5.39 -10.96
N LEU A 48 16.94 5.44 -11.49
CA LEU A 48 17.53 6.66 -12.05
C LEU A 48 16.71 7.16 -13.25
N ALA A 49 16.34 6.27 -14.18
CA ALA A 49 15.49 6.61 -15.32
C ALA A 49 14.13 7.20 -14.88
N TYR A 50 13.56 6.69 -13.78
CA TYR A 50 12.36 7.26 -13.18
C TYR A 50 12.61 8.67 -12.58
N VAL A 51 13.71 8.87 -11.85
CA VAL A 51 14.05 10.17 -11.24
C VAL A 51 14.20 11.24 -12.32
N VAL A 52 14.84 10.92 -13.46
CA VAL A 52 14.96 11.82 -14.61
C VAL A 52 13.75 11.83 -15.53
N LYS A 53 12.62 11.24 -15.09
CA LYS A 53 11.31 11.22 -15.77
C LYS A 53 11.28 10.54 -17.14
N LEU A 54 12.23 9.66 -17.46
CA LEU A 54 12.23 8.85 -18.70
C LEU A 54 11.18 7.74 -18.68
N ILE A 55 10.83 7.23 -17.51
CA ILE A 55 9.79 6.22 -17.33
C ILE A 55 8.80 6.63 -16.24
N SER A 56 7.56 6.18 -16.36
CA SER A 56 6.53 6.41 -15.34
C SER A 56 6.73 5.51 -14.12
N ARG A 57 6.15 5.91 -12.97
CA ARG A 57 6.11 5.08 -11.75
C ARG A 57 5.52 3.69 -11.99
N GLN A 58 4.49 3.60 -12.82
CA GLN A 58 3.87 2.34 -13.22
C GLN A 58 4.88 1.44 -13.94
N ARG A 59 5.57 1.96 -14.97
CA ARG A 59 6.58 1.22 -15.73
C ARG A 59 7.75 0.78 -14.86
N LEU A 60 8.21 1.65 -13.95
CA LEU A 60 9.24 1.28 -12.99
C LEU A 60 8.84 0.05 -12.17
N LYS A 61 7.62 0.01 -11.64
CA LYS A 61 7.12 -1.13 -10.88
C LYS A 61 7.03 -2.40 -11.73
N GLU A 62 6.48 -2.29 -12.94
CA GLU A 62 6.35 -3.42 -13.87
C GLU A 62 7.72 -4.01 -14.24
N TYR A 63 8.69 -3.16 -14.59
CA TYR A 63 10.04 -3.60 -14.96
C TYR A 63 10.80 -4.21 -13.78
N ASN A 64 10.74 -3.60 -12.61
CA ASN A 64 11.38 -4.14 -11.41
C ASN A 64 10.82 -5.53 -11.06
N GLN A 65 9.51 -5.72 -11.17
CA GLN A 65 8.91 -7.04 -10.95
C GLN A 65 9.34 -8.04 -12.02
N ALA A 66 9.36 -7.63 -13.30
CA ALA A 66 9.80 -8.50 -14.39
C ALA A 66 11.26 -8.95 -14.21
N LEU A 67 12.15 -8.05 -13.81
CA LEU A 67 13.55 -8.36 -13.54
C LEU A 67 13.71 -9.30 -12.33
N MET A 68 13.11 -8.96 -11.20
CA MET A 68 13.38 -9.62 -9.92
C MET A 68 12.58 -10.91 -9.73
N ILE A 69 11.34 -10.96 -10.23
CA ILE A 69 10.45 -12.12 -10.04
C ILE A 69 10.24 -12.87 -11.36
N GLY A 70 9.98 -12.13 -12.43
CA GLY A 70 9.68 -12.66 -13.76
C GLY A 70 8.46 -11.95 -14.36
N PHE A 71 8.39 -12.01 -15.70
CA PHE A 71 7.31 -11.35 -16.43
C PHE A 71 5.96 -12.06 -16.25
N ASN A 72 5.97 -13.39 -16.20
CA ASN A 72 4.80 -14.23 -16.05
C ASN A 72 5.16 -15.43 -15.15
N VAL A 73 4.64 -15.46 -13.95
CA VAL A 73 5.00 -16.43 -12.91
C VAL A 73 3.77 -17.19 -12.47
N GLU A 74 3.89 -18.50 -12.34
CA GLU A 74 2.84 -19.37 -11.84
C GLU A 74 2.47 -18.98 -10.39
N ARG A 75 1.22 -18.65 -10.16
CA ARG A 75 0.73 -18.18 -8.87
C ARG A 75 0.99 -19.20 -7.75
N ALA A 76 0.78 -20.48 -8.03
CA ALA A 76 1.00 -21.55 -7.05
C ALA A 76 2.43 -21.61 -6.53
N LYS A 77 3.42 -21.33 -7.40
CA LYS A 77 4.84 -21.27 -7.00
C LYS A 77 5.19 -20.00 -6.23
N LEU A 78 4.48 -18.90 -6.50
CA LEU A 78 4.76 -17.61 -5.89
C LEU A 78 4.14 -17.48 -4.48
N MET A 79 2.94 -18.03 -4.27
CA MET A 79 2.16 -17.83 -3.04
C MET A 79 2.88 -18.24 -1.74
N PRO A 80 3.65 -19.34 -1.66
CA PRO A 80 4.40 -19.66 -0.42
C PRO A 80 5.39 -18.56 -0.03
N HIS A 81 6.02 -17.91 -1.01
CA HIS A 81 6.97 -16.80 -0.77
C HIS A 81 6.25 -15.50 -0.42
N VAL A 82 5.05 -15.29 -0.96
CA VAL A 82 4.16 -14.18 -0.58
C VAL A 82 3.76 -14.30 0.89
N GLU A 83 3.32 -15.47 1.33
CA GLU A 83 2.93 -15.70 2.73
C GLU A 83 4.13 -15.57 3.68
N SER A 84 5.30 -16.14 3.34
CA SER A 84 6.50 -16.00 4.16
C SER A 84 7.02 -14.57 4.22
N TYR A 85 6.82 -13.78 3.15
CA TYR A 85 7.12 -12.35 3.18
C TYR A 85 6.17 -11.60 4.12
N ALA A 86 4.87 -11.93 4.11
CA ALA A 86 3.92 -11.34 5.05
C ALA A 86 4.32 -11.63 6.50
N ASP A 87 4.72 -12.86 6.85
CA ASP A 87 5.22 -13.21 8.18
C ASP A 87 6.47 -12.39 8.55
N ARG A 88 7.38 -12.18 7.61
CA ARG A 88 8.55 -11.32 7.81
C ARG A 88 8.18 -9.87 8.09
N VAL A 89 7.19 -9.31 7.37
CA VAL A 89 6.69 -7.94 7.61
C VAL A 89 6.09 -7.84 9.00
N MET A 90 5.24 -8.80 9.38
CA MET A 90 4.61 -8.85 10.70
C MET A 90 5.66 -8.88 11.82
N ALA A 91 6.74 -9.65 11.66
CA ALA A 91 7.76 -9.84 12.69
C ALA A 91 8.74 -8.66 12.80
N ARG A 92 8.97 -7.88 11.73
CA ARG A 92 10.14 -6.98 11.66
C ARG A 92 9.89 -5.58 11.08
N ASN A 93 8.70 -5.31 10.56
CA ASN A 93 8.48 -4.06 9.81
C ASN A 93 7.21 -3.31 10.22
N LEU A 94 6.59 -3.63 11.35
CA LEU A 94 5.40 -2.94 11.84
C LEU A 94 5.75 -1.90 12.90
N ARG A 95 5.13 -0.73 12.82
CA ARG A 95 5.15 0.28 13.87
C ARG A 95 4.19 -0.12 14.99
N ALA A 96 4.70 -0.21 16.21
CA ALA A 96 3.88 -0.59 17.38
C ALA A 96 2.71 0.37 17.60
N GLY A 97 2.93 1.68 17.43
CA GLY A 97 1.88 2.69 17.55
C GLY A 97 0.79 2.56 16.47
N ALA A 98 1.15 2.17 15.24
CA ALA A 98 0.17 1.89 14.19
C ALA A 98 -0.70 0.67 14.53
N VAL A 99 -0.08 -0.41 15.03
CA VAL A 99 -0.81 -1.62 15.46
C VAL A 99 -1.77 -1.30 16.60
N ALA A 100 -1.34 -0.50 17.59
CA ALA A 100 -2.19 -0.06 18.69
C ALA A 100 -3.36 0.81 18.18
N GLN A 101 -3.12 1.73 17.23
CA GLN A 101 -4.17 2.58 16.65
C GLN A 101 -5.20 1.75 15.85
N ILE A 102 -4.74 0.77 15.06
CA ILE A 102 -5.61 -0.18 14.33
C ILE A 102 -6.53 -0.91 15.32
N ALA A 103 -5.98 -1.43 16.42
CA ALA A 103 -6.76 -2.10 17.46
C ALA A 103 -7.76 -1.15 18.12
N GLN A 104 -7.37 0.10 18.39
CA GLN A 104 -8.25 1.11 18.98
C GLN A 104 -9.39 1.50 18.03
N ASP A 105 -9.10 1.73 16.74
CA ASP A 105 -10.15 2.07 15.76
C ASP A 105 -11.13 0.92 15.60
N ARG A 106 -10.66 -0.33 15.60
CA ARG A 106 -11.53 -1.51 15.62
C ARG A 106 -12.43 -1.53 16.86
N ALA A 107 -11.87 -1.31 18.04
CA ALA A 107 -12.63 -1.27 19.29
C ALA A 107 -13.68 -0.15 19.30
N ASN A 108 -13.43 0.95 18.59
CA ASN A 108 -14.35 2.07 18.41
C ASN A 108 -15.39 1.83 17.29
N GLY A 109 -15.43 0.64 16.69
CA GLY A 109 -16.41 0.24 15.68
C GLY A 109 -16.12 0.79 14.28
N TYR A 110 -14.86 1.12 13.96
CA TYR A 110 -14.48 1.49 12.60
C TYR A 110 -14.25 0.25 11.75
N THR A 111 -14.76 0.28 10.52
CA THR A 111 -14.32 -0.62 9.44
C THR A 111 -12.91 -0.21 9.02
N LEU A 112 -11.98 -1.16 9.08
CA LEU A 112 -10.56 -0.93 8.80
C LEU A 112 -10.28 -1.16 7.32
N VAL A 113 -9.77 -0.15 6.63
CA VAL A 113 -9.48 -0.19 5.20
C VAL A 113 -8.00 0.11 4.97
N LEU A 114 -7.29 -0.81 4.32
CA LEU A 114 -5.90 -0.59 3.92
C LEU A 114 -5.87 -0.10 2.47
N ALA A 115 -5.40 1.13 2.23
CA ALA A 115 -5.32 1.75 0.90
C ALA A 115 -3.86 2.03 0.52
N THR A 116 -3.28 1.27 -0.41
CA THR A 116 -1.85 1.34 -0.70
C THR A 116 -1.51 1.24 -2.19
N ALA A 117 -0.44 1.93 -2.59
CA ALA A 117 0.14 1.78 -3.92
C ALA A 117 0.81 0.40 -4.13
N SER A 118 1.07 -0.34 -3.07
CA SER A 118 1.67 -1.67 -3.13
C SER A 118 0.76 -2.71 -3.80
N TYR A 119 1.33 -3.82 -4.29
CA TYR A 119 0.52 -4.83 -4.99
C TYR A 119 -0.33 -5.64 -4.03
N ARG A 120 -1.63 -5.75 -4.34
CA ARG A 120 -2.62 -6.56 -3.61
C ARG A 120 -2.10 -7.96 -3.29
N LEU A 121 -1.38 -8.57 -4.22
CA LEU A 121 -0.84 -9.92 -4.10
C LEU A 121 -0.17 -10.20 -2.76
N TYR A 122 0.68 -9.29 -2.28
CA TYR A 122 1.40 -9.47 -1.01
C TYR A 122 0.86 -8.60 0.13
N VAL A 123 0.09 -7.57 -0.20
CA VAL A 123 -0.56 -6.72 0.80
C VAL A 123 -1.71 -7.43 1.49
N GLU A 124 -2.49 -8.21 0.75
CA GLU A 124 -3.68 -8.90 1.27
C GLU A 124 -3.37 -9.87 2.42
N PRO A 125 -2.34 -10.75 2.35
CA PRO A 125 -1.95 -11.55 3.52
C PRO A 125 -1.44 -10.73 4.71
N ILE A 126 -0.79 -9.58 4.49
CA ILE A 126 -0.40 -8.67 5.57
C ILE A 126 -1.64 -8.03 6.22
N ALA A 127 -2.54 -7.50 5.40
CA ALA A 127 -3.79 -6.88 5.85
C ALA A 127 -4.67 -7.86 6.65
N ARG A 128 -4.79 -9.10 6.18
CA ARG A 128 -5.52 -10.16 6.88
C ARG A 128 -4.93 -10.44 8.28
N ARG A 129 -3.59 -10.49 8.42
CA ARG A 129 -2.91 -10.69 9.71
C ARG A 129 -3.10 -9.51 10.66
N LEU A 130 -3.21 -8.30 10.14
CA LEU A 130 -3.51 -7.08 10.91
C LEU A 130 -5.00 -6.90 11.19
N GLY A 131 -5.84 -7.73 10.57
CA GLY A 131 -7.27 -7.71 10.75
C GLY A 131 -8.00 -6.63 9.95
N PHE A 132 -7.46 -6.12 8.85
CA PHE A 132 -8.19 -5.19 7.98
C PHE A 132 -9.40 -5.86 7.32
N ASP A 133 -10.51 -5.13 7.24
CA ASP A 133 -11.77 -5.60 6.67
C ASP A 133 -11.78 -5.46 5.14
N ALA A 134 -11.03 -4.48 4.60
CA ALA A 134 -10.92 -4.26 3.17
C ALA A 134 -9.50 -3.83 2.75
N VAL A 135 -9.13 -4.19 1.53
CA VAL A 135 -7.86 -3.81 0.90
C VAL A 135 -8.14 -3.11 -0.43
N ILE A 136 -7.63 -1.89 -0.57
CA ILE A 136 -7.63 -1.10 -1.80
C ILE A 136 -6.17 -0.97 -2.23
N ALA A 137 -5.76 -1.71 -3.25
CA ALA A 137 -4.36 -1.84 -3.61
C ALA A 137 -4.20 -1.94 -5.14
N THR A 138 -2.97 -1.76 -5.62
CA THR A 138 -2.66 -1.95 -7.03
C THR A 138 -2.77 -3.42 -7.40
N ASP A 139 -3.52 -3.75 -8.45
CA ASP A 139 -3.68 -5.12 -8.91
C ASP A 139 -2.75 -5.46 -10.07
N HIS A 140 -2.45 -6.76 -10.22
CA HIS A 140 -1.78 -7.28 -11.39
C HIS A 140 -2.79 -7.56 -12.50
N LEU A 141 -2.39 -7.28 -13.75
CA LEU A 141 -3.13 -7.72 -14.90
C LEU A 141 -3.19 -9.26 -14.93
N SER A 142 -4.37 -9.82 -14.79
CA SER A 142 -4.60 -11.25 -14.83
C SER A 142 -5.64 -11.57 -15.89
N GLN A 143 -5.24 -12.29 -16.93
CA GLN A 143 -6.16 -12.92 -17.88
C GLN A 143 -6.46 -14.38 -17.48
N ASP A 144 -5.55 -14.95 -16.68
CA ASP A 144 -5.64 -16.29 -16.14
C ASP A 144 -5.15 -16.25 -14.68
N LEU A 145 -6.00 -16.63 -13.75
CA LEU A 145 -5.69 -16.62 -12.31
C LEU A 145 -4.54 -17.54 -11.91
N ARG A 146 -4.12 -18.44 -12.81
CA ARG A 146 -2.95 -19.30 -12.60
C ARG A 146 -1.63 -18.55 -12.65
N TYR A 147 -1.60 -17.37 -13.27
CA TYR A 147 -0.36 -16.61 -13.47
C TYR A 147 -0.46 -15.20 -12.91
N VAL A 148 0.67 -14.73 -12.38
CA VAL A 148 0.91 -13.33 -11.99
C VAL A 148 1.80 -12.69 -13.03
N ARG A 149 1.30 -11.66 -13.71
CA ARG A 149 2.05 -10.91 -14.72
C ARG A 149 2.66 -9.65 -14.14
N ALA A 150 3.85 -9.29 -14.60
CA ALA A 150 4.51 -8.02 -14.23
C ALA A 150 3.88 -6.83 -14.98
N ARG A 151 2.57 -6.71 -14.91
CA ARG A 151 1.76 -5.64 -15.48
C ARG A 151 0.69 -5.21 -14.49
N ILE A 152 0.46 -3.92 -14.37
CA ILE A 152 -0.60 -3.36 -13.54
C ILE A 152 -1.93 -3.47 -14.28
N ALA A 153 -2.96 -3.92 -13.56
CA ALA A 153 -4.35 -3.90 -14.01
C ALA A 153 -5.00 -2.57 -13.61
N GLY A 154 -5.57 -1.87 -14.58
CA GLY A 154 -6.26 -0.61 -14.31
C GLY A 154 -5.33 0.47 -13.77
N GLU A 155 -5.72 1.07 -12.65
CA GLU A 155 -5.06 2.22 -12.06
C GLU A 155 -4.09 1.81 -10.94
N ASN A 156 -2.95 2.50 -10.84
CA ASN A 156 -2.07 2.41 -9.69
C ASN A 156 -2.71 3.16 -8.50
N CYS A 157 -2.86 2.49 -7.35
CA CYS A 157 -3.44 3.06 -6.14
C CYS A 157 -2.50 4.12 -5.50
N TYR A 158 -2.32 5.23 -6.18
CA TYR A 158 -1.38 6.30 -5.82
C TYR A 158 -1.97 7.67 -6.14
N ASP A 159 -1.72 8.66 -5.27
CA ASP A 159 -2.17 10.05 -5.45
C ASP A 159 -3.71 10.12 -5.62
N THR A 160 -4.20 10.90 -6.57
CA THR A 160 -5.63 11.01 -6.90
C THR A 160 -6.26 9.68 -7.29
N GLY A 161 -5.48 8.75 -7.85
CA GLY A 161 -5.91 7.37 -8.13
C GLY A 161 -6.33 6.62 -6.88
N LYS A 162 -5.58 6.76 -5.79
CA LYS A 162 -5.94 6.16 -4.49
C LYS A 162 -7.33 6.64 -4.06
N LEU A 163 -7.59 7.95 -4.10
CA LEU A 163 -8.90 8.50 -3.73
C LEU A 163 -10.03 8.00 -4.66
N ARG A 164 -9.77 7.91 -5.99
CA ARG A 164 -10.77 7.36 -6.91
C ARG A 164 -11.13 5.92 -6.57
N MET A 165 -10.12 5.09 -6.28
CA MET A 165 -10.33 3.69 -5.90
C MET A 165 -11.06 3.57 -4.55
N ILE A 166 -10.77 4.44 -3.57
CA ILE A 166 -11.50 4.50 -2.29
C ILE A 166 -12.98 4.84 -2.54
N LYS A 167 -13.26 5.87 -3.35
CA LYS A 167 -14.65 6.26 -3.69
C LYS A 167 -15.39 5.13 -4.44
N ALA A 168 -14.71 4.48 -5.38
CA ALA A 168 -15.29 3.34 -6.11
C ALA A 168 -15.61 2.16 -5.17
N TRP A 169 -14.71 1.86 -4.23
CA TRP A 169 -14.95 0.85 -3.20
C TRP A 169 -16.12 1.24 -2.30
N MET A 170 -16.20 2.47 -1.79
CA MET A 170 -17.33 2.94 -0.99
C MET A 170 -18.66 2.78 -1.74
N ALA A 171 -18.68 3.16 -3.02
CA ALA A 171 -19.87 3.00 -3.86
C ALA A 171 -20.27 1.52 -4.02
N SER A 172 -19.30 0.61 -4.18
CA SER A 172 -19.56 -0.84 -4.26
C SER A 172 -20.12 -1.44 -2.96
N GLN A 173 -19.85 -0.79 -1.83
CA GLN A 173 -20.38 -1.17 -0.51
C GLN A 173 -21.67 -0.39 -0.15
N ALA A 174 -22.24 0.37 -1.08
CA ALA A 174 -23.38 1.28 -0.85
C ALA A 174 -23.14 2.27 0.31
N ILE A 175 -21.91 2.70 0.51
CA ILE A 175 -21.54 3.69 1.54
C ILE A 175 -21.58 5.09 0.92
N ASP A 176 -22.54 5.90 1.33
CA ASP A 176 -22.60 7.33 0.99
C ASP A 176 -21.58 8.11 1.83
N ARG A 177 -20.80 8.98 1.19
CA ARG A 177 -19.86 9.88 1.88
C ARG A 177 -20.55 10.73 2.96
N ALA A 178 -21.76 11.24 2.69
CA ALA A 178 -22.50 12.05 3.64
C ALA A 178 -22.93 11.28 4.91
N GLN A 179 -22.98 9.95 4.83
CA GLN A 179 -23.32 9.08 5.95
C GLN A 179 -22.11 8.38 6.57
N ALA A 180 -20.90 8.70 6.10
CA ALA A 180 -19.66 8.11 6.58
C ALA A 180 -18.89 9.09 7.48
N HIS A 181 -18.32 8.57 8.57
CA HIS A 181 -17.31 9.25 9.37
C HIS A 181 -15.95 8.60 9.14
N ILE A 182 -15.05 9.34 8.48
CA ILE A 182 -13.80 8.81 7.94
C ILE A 182 -12.59 9.36 8.70
N ARG A 183 -11.77 8.47 9.25
CA ARG A 183 -10.38 8.72 9.64
C ARG A 183 -9.45 8.28 8.53
N ALA A 184 -8.40 9.05 8.25
CA ALA A 184 -7.38 8.65 7.28
C ALA A 184 -5.98 8.91 7.83
N TYR A 185 -5.06 7.97 7.58
CA TYR A 185 -3.70 7.97 8.11
C TYR A 185 -2.70 7.78 6.97
N SER A 186 -1.73 8.69 6.84
CA SER A 186 -0.63 8.57 5.87
C SER A 186 0.61 9.33 6.30
N ASP A 187 1.80 8.92 5.80
CA ASP A 187 3.09 9.58 5.97
C ASP A 187 3.45 10.50 4.81
N HIS A 188 2.78 10.37 3.65
CA HIS A 188 3.24 10.96 2.40
C HIS A 188 2.26 11.95 1.77
N VAL A 189 2.80 13.07 1.24
CA VAL A 189 2.01 14.15 0.61
C VAL A 189 1.20 13.71 -0.62
N SER A 190 1.60 12.65 -1.30
CA SER A 190 0.78 12.10 -2.39
C SER A 190 -0.59 11.61 -1.94
N ASP A 191 -0.79 11.40 -0.65
CA ASP A 191 -2.06 10.98 -0.08
C ASP A 191 -2.90 12.19 0.42
N ALA A 192 -2.45 13.41 0.15
CA ALA A 192 -3.23 14.62 0.48
C ALA A 192 -4.68 14.54 -0.01
N PRO A 193 -4.99 14.05 -1.23
CA PRO A 193 -6.38 13.91 -1.65
C PRO A 193 -7.21 12.95 -0.78
N MET A 194 -6.61 11.87 -0.26
CA MET A 194 -7.25 10.96 0.68
C MET A 194 -7.45 11.61 2.05
N LEU A 195 -6.45 12.34 2.54
CA LEU A 195 -6.50 13.03 3.82
C LEU A 195 -7.52 14.19 3.80
N GLU A 196 -7.59 14.94 2.71
CA GLU A 196 -8.60 16.01 2.51
C GLU A 196 -10.03 15.45 2.40
N PHE A 197 -10.18 14.22 1.94
CA PHE A 197 -11.49 13.55 1.85
C PHE A 197 -11.99 13.06 3.22
N ALA A 198 -11.11 12.87 4.21
CA ALA A 198 -11.46 12.39 5.54
C ALA A 198 -12.05 13.49 6.43
N ASP A 199 -12.88 13.09 7.42
CA ASP A 199 -13.37 14.00 8.46
C ASP A 199 -12.27 14.26 9.50
N ILE A 200 -11.44 13.25 9.78
CA ILE A 200 -10.30 13.38 10.70
C ILE A 200 -9.03 12.86 10.01
N PRO A 201 -8.26 13.74 9.35
CA PRO A 201 -6.98 13.39 8.76
C PRO A 201 -5.86 13.33 9.79
N PHE A 202 -5.03 12.29 9.69
CA PHE A 202 -3.84 12.11 10.50
C PHE A 202 -2.59 12.03 9.63
N ALA A 203 -1.66 12.95 9.81
CA ALA A 203 -0.32 12.88 9.25
C ALA A 203 0.56 12.01 10.17
N SER A 204 0.75 10.74 9.81
CA SER A 204 1.41 9.74 10.64
C SER A 204 2.89 9.62 10.26
N ASN A 205 3.81 9.94 11.18
CA ASN A 205 5.25 9.98 10.90
C ASN A 205 5.58 10.73 9.60
N PRO A 206 4.99 11.94 9.37
CA PRO A 206 4.97 12.56 8.06
C PRO A 206 6.36 12.98 7.60
N HIS A 207 6.67 12.71 6.32
CA HIS A 207 7.82 13.33 5.69
C HIS A 207 7.61 14.85 5.56
N GLN A 208 8.72 15.61 5.37
CA GLN A 208 8.69 17.07 5.47
C GLN A 208 7.59 17.77 4.65
N PRO A 209 7.31 17.42 3.36
CA PRO A 209 6.23 18.04 2.60
C PRO A 209 4.84 17.81 3.21
N LEU A 210 4.53 16.60 3.70
CA LEU A 210 3.25 16.35 4.37
C LEU A 210 3.18 17.05 5.73
N ALA A 211 4.29 17.11 6.48
CA ALA A 211 4.33 17.80 7.77
C ALA A 211 4.01 19.30 7.63
N ARG A 212 4.49 19.94 6.54
CA ARG A 212 4.16 21.33 6.22
C ARG A 212 2.68 21.50 5.89
N LEU A 213 2.18 20.67 4.97
CA LEU A 213 0.78 20.69 4.57
C LEU A 213 -0.16 20.45 5.78
N ALA A 214 0.18 19.49 6.64
CA ALA A 214 -0.59 19.21 7.85
C ALA A 214 -0.65 20.41 8.81
N ALA A 215 0.47 21.15 8.96
CA ALA A 215 0.49 22.39 9.76
C ALA A 215 -0.39 23.49 9.13
N GLU A 216 -0.34 23.66 7.81
CA GLU A 216 -1.15 24.63 7.06
C GLU A 216 -2.66 24.32 7.14
N ARG A 217 -3.03 23.04 7.14
CA ARG A 217 -4.42 22.55 7.15
C ARG A 217 -4.98 22.27 8.55
N GLY A 218 -4.15 22.36 9.60
CA GLY A 218 -4.56 22.03 10.96
C GLY A 218 -4.79 20.52 11.18
N TRP A 219 -4.14 19.65 10.37
CA TRP A 219 -4.27 18.20 10.52
C TRP A 219 -3.51 17.68 11.73
N THR A 220 -4.04 16.65 12.37
CA THR A 220 -3.40 16.03 13.52
C THR A 220 -2.14 15.27 13.07
N ARG A 221 -1.01 15.56 13.73
CA ARG A 221 0.23 14.81 13.55
C ARG A 221 0.34 13.75 14.63
N VAL A 222 0.69 12.53 14.24
CA VAL A 222 0.96 11.41 15.15
C VAL A 222 2.33 10.81 14.86
N ASP A 223 3.00 10.39 15.93
CA ASP A 223 4.27 9.68 15.85
C ASP A 223 4.08 8.28 16.44
N TRP A 224 4.33 7.26 15.62
CA TRP A 224 4.16 5.85 15.96
C TRP A 224 5.50 5.11 16.10
N ASN A 225 6.59 5.84 16.29
CA ASN A 225 7.92 5.23 16.49
C ASN A 225 8.06 4.53 17.83
#